data_a5e0c010158c4d851446e0d65f110833
#
_entry.id   a5e0c010158c4d851446e0d65f110833
#
_cell.length_a   1.000
_cell.length_b   1.000
_cell.length_c   1.000
_cell.angle_alpha   90.00
_cell.angle_beta   90.00
_cell.angle_gamma   90.00
#
_symmetry.space_group_name_H-M   'P 1'
#
loop_
_entity.id
_entity.type
_entity.pdbx_description
1 polymer ?
#
loop_
_entity_poly.entity_id
_entity_poly.type
_entity_poly.pdbx_seq_one_letter_code
_entity_poly.pdbx_strand_id
1 'polypeptide(L)'
;MDPTIEWLPTPLAIKALGYSARTLKRYRDRNGGFLIAGQDWCFGPTGASSISWNITTCRQKFHERGRLMLAIDAERKQLAEVG
;
A
#
# COMPACT_ATOMS: atom_id res chain seq x y z
N MET A 1 -19.06 -17.34 -3.37
CA MET A 1 -17.78 -17.46 -2.72
C MET A 1 -16.74 -16.54 -3.31
N ASP A 2 -16.04 -15.88 -2.50
CA ASP A 2 -15.08 -14.93 -3.00
C ASP A 2 -13.69 -15.18 -2.42
N PRO A 3 -12.89 -15.96 -3.11
CA PRO A 3 -11.55 -16.30 -2.63
C PRO A 3 -10.54 -15.21 -2.88
N THR A 4 -10.95 -14.07 -3.42
CA THR A 4 -9.99 -13.08 -3.88
C THR A 4 -9.46 -12.19 -2.78
N ILE A 5 -10.14 -12.10 -1.63
CA ILE A 5 -9.66 -11.28 -0.54
C ILE A 5 -8.76 -12.10 0.37
N GLU A 6 -7.52 -11.66 0.46
CA GLU A 6 -6.51 -12.37 1.23
C GLU A 6 -5.95 -11.44 2.31
N TRP A 7 -6.20 -11.78 3.55
CA TRP A 7 -5.69 -11.02 4.70
C TRP A 7 -4.50 -11.76 5.30
N LEU A 8 -3.36 -11.12 5.28
CA LEU A 8 -2.13 -11.73 5.79
C LEU A 8 -1.51 -10.88 6.87
N PRO A 9 -0.89 -11.51 7.88
CA PRO A 9 -0.13 -10.77 8.88
C PRO A 9 1.10 -10.12 8.25
N THR A 10 1.66 -9.14 8.95
CA THR A 10 2.76 -8.33 8.41
C THR A 10 3.92 -9.16 7.84
N PRO A 11 4.44 -10.19 8.52
CA PRO A 11 5.56 -10.94 7.95
C PRO A 11 5.25 -11.59 6.61
N LEU A 12 4.03 -12.05 6.41
CA LEU A 12 3.63 -12.66 5.14
C LEU A 12 3.27 -11.59 4.10
N ALA A 13 2.71 -10.47 4.54
CA ALA A 13 2.39 -9.37 3.64
C ALA A 13 3.66 -8.79 3.03
N ILE A 14 4.73 -8.67 3.80
CA ILE A 14 6.02 -8.23 3.32
C ILE A 14 6.47 -9.07 2.13
N LYS A 15 6.37 -10.38 2.25
CA LYS A 15 6.77 -11.29 1.18
C LYS A 15 5.84 -11.21 -0.02
N ALA A 16 4.54 -11.14 0.23
CA ALA A 16 3.55 -11.13 -0.84
C ALA A 16 3.59 -9.84 -1.65
N LEU A 17 3.81 -8.71 -1.00
CA LEU A 17 3.80 -7.41 -1.66
C LEU A 17 5.19 -6.94 -2.09
N GLY A 18 6.23 -7.45 -1.47
CA GLY A 18 7.59 -7.03 -1.81
C GLY A 18 8.03 -5.73 -1.16
N TYR A 19 7.32 -5.29 -0.12
CA TYR A 19 7.67 -4.07 0.61
C TYR A 19 8.03 -4.40 2.05
N SER A 20 8.87 -3.54 2.66
CA SER A 20 9.24 -3.73 4.06
C SER A 20 8.06 -3.38 4.98
N ALA A 21 8.12 -3.87 6.22
CA ALA A 21 7.11 -3.54 7.22
C ALA A 21 7.02 -2.03 7.43
N ARG A 22 8.16 -1.37 7.43
CA ARG A 22 8.23 0.07 7.61
C ARG A 22 7.48 0.79 6.49
N THR A 23 7.68 0.35 5.25
CA THR A 23 7.01 0.94 4.10
C THR A 23 5.49 0.75 4.19
N LEU A 24 5.05 -0.47 4.50
CA LEU A 24 3.62 -0.74 4.63
C LEU A 24 2.97 0.15 5.70
N LYS A 25 3.61 0.25 6.86
CA LYS A 25 3.08 1.04 7.96
C LYS A 25 3.07 2.53 7.65
N ARG A 26 4.05 2.99 6.90
CA ARG A 26 4.16 4.39 6.50
C ARG A 26 2.97 4.85 5.68
N TYR A 27 2.42 3.96 4.83
CA TYR A 27 1.33 4.33 3.93
C TYR A 27 -0.06 4.08 4.51
N ARG A 28 -0.16 3.75 5.79
CA ARG A 28 -1.46 3.66 6.44
C ARG A 28 -2.08 5.05 6.59
N ASP A 29 -3.41 5.10 6.53
CA ASP A 29 -4.14 6.36 6.63
C ASP A 29 -3.85 7.11 7.93
N ARG A 30 -3.59 6.40 9.02
CA ARG A 30 -3.25 7.04 10.29
C ARG A 30 -1.92 7.80 10.23
N ASN A 31 -1.11 7.52 9.24
CA ASN A 31 0.15 8.21 8.99
C ASN A 31 0.09 9.09 7.75
N GLY A 32 -1.10 9.41 7.30
CA GLY A 32 -1.29 10.24 6.12
C GLY A 32 -1.18 9.53 4.79
N GLY A 33 -1.16 8.20 4.80
CA GLY A 33 -1.06 7.41 3.58
C GLY A 33 -2.40 7.05 2.97
N PHE A 34 -2.36 6.24 1.93
CA PHE A 34 -3.55 5.87 1.16
C PHE A 34 -4.16 4.52 1.54
N LEU A 35 -3.54 3.78 2.45
CA LEU A 35 -4.08 2.50 2.91
C LEU A 35 -5.08 2.74 4.03
N ILE A 36 -6.34 2.36 3.78
CA ILE A 36 -7.46 2.72 4.66
C ILE A 36 -7.75 1.62 5.65
N ALA A 37 -7.88 2.00 6.93
CA ALA A 37 -8.20 1.07 7.99
C ALA A 37 -9.54 0.38 7.73
N GLY A 38 -9.58 -0.93 7.92
CA GLY A 38 -10.78 -1.72 7.68
C GLY A 38 -10.94 -2.19 6.25
N GLN A 39 -10.26 -1.54 5.32
CA GLN A 39 -10.32 -1.89 3.90
C GLN A 39 -9.01 -2.51 3.41
N ASP A 40 -7.90 -1.86 3.72
CA ASP A 40 -6.58 -2.30 3.25
C ASP A 40 -5.74 -2.91 4.36
N TRP A 41 -6.00 -2.51 5.57
CA TRP A 41 -5.32 -3.06 6.74
C TRP A 41 -6.28 -3.02 7.93
N CYS A 42 -6.03 -3.85 8.93
CA CYS A 42 -6.83 -3.79 10.14
C CYS A 42 -6.01 -4.25 11.33
N PHE A 43 -6.42 -3.78 12.52
CA PHE A 43 -5.81 -4.23 13.76
C PHE A 43 -6.30 -5.64 14.09
N GLY A 44 -5.41 -6.43 14.68
CA GLY A 44 -5.82 -7.68 15.30
C GLY A 44 -6.34 -7.44 16.71
N PRO A 45 -6.68 -8.51 17.42
CA PRO A 45 -7.25 -8.40 18.76
C PRO A 45 -6.29 -7.80 19.78
N THR A 46 -5.00 -7.82 19.50
CA THR A 46 -4.00 -7.24 20.39
C THR A 46 -3.51 -5.87 19.94
N GLY A 47 -4.21 -5.24 19.02
CA GLY A 47 -3.88 -3.89 18.57
C GLY A 47 -2.76 -3.85 17.56
N ALA A 48 -1.87 -2.87 17.71
CA ALA A 48 -0.85 -2.57 16.70
C ALA A 48 0.15 -3.71 16.45
N SER A 49 0.26 -4.65 17.38
CA SER A 49 1.19 -5.77 17.22
C SER A 49 0.66 -6.89 16.34
N SER A 50 -0.61 -6.82 15.92
CA SER A 50 -1.26 -7.87 15.14
C SER A 50 -1.98 -7.29 13.94
N ILE A 51 -1.25 -6.58 13.09
CA ILE A 51 -1.86 -5.97 11.91
C ILE A 51 -1.99 -7.00 10.80
N SER A 52 -3.15 -7.01 10.14
CA SER A 52 -3.40 -7.80 8.94
C SER A 52 -3.56 -6.87 7.75
N TRP A 53 -3.15 -7.35 6.58
CA TRP A 53 -3.15 -6.55 5.36
C TRP A 53 -3.96 -7.26 4.27
N ASN A 54 -4.81 -6.50 3.59
CA ASN A 54 -5.54 -7.00 2.44
C ASN A 54 -4.61 -6.93 1.24
N ILE A 55 -4.09 -8.07 0.83
CA ILE A 55 -3.06 -8.11 -0.21
C ILE A 55 -3.58 -7.61 -1.54
N THR A 56 -4.82 -7.95 -1.87
CA THR A 56 -5.41 -7.56 -3.15
C THR A 56 -5.53 -6.04 -3.27
N THR A 57 -6.13 -5.39 -2.28
CA THR A 57 -6.32 -3.94 -2.35
C THR A 57 -5.03 -3.17 -2.15
N CYS A 58 -4.14 -3.67 -1.29
CA CYS A 58 -2.85 -3.04 -1.12
C CYS A 58 -2.05 -3.05 -2.42
N ARG A 59 -2.00 -4.21 -3.08
CA ARG A 59 -1.26 -4.33 -4.33
C ARG A 59 -1.81 -3.37 -5.38
N GLN A 60 -3.13 -3.30 -5.48
CA GLN A 60 -3.78 -2.41 -6.44
C GLN A 60 -3.46 -0.94 -6.14
N LYS A 61 -3.53 -0.52 -4.88
CA LYS A 61 -3.28 0.86 -4.51
C LYS A 61 -1.82 1.26 -4.69
N PHE A 62 -0.90 0.37 -4.37
CA PHE A 62 0.51 0.64 -4.63
C PHE A 62 0.78 0.77 -6.12
N HIS A 63 0.16 -0.08 -6.92
CA HIS A 63 0.31 -0.01 -8.37
C HIS A 63 -0.22 1.32 -8.92
N GLU A 64 -1.40 1.72 -8.49
CA GLU A 64 -2.00 2.99 -8.93
C GLU A 64 -1.17 4.19 -8.51
N ARG A 65 -0.62 4.14 -7.30
CA ARG A 65 0.25 5.21 -6.82
C ARG A 65 1.51 5.30 -7.66
N GLY A 66 2.08 4.15 -8.01
CA GLY A 66 3.27 4.10 -8.85
C GLY A 66 3.00 4.68 -10.23
N ARG A 67 1.86 4.36 -10.81
CA ARG A 67 1.46 4.92 -12.11
C ARG A 67 1.33 6.44 -12.04
N LEU A 68 0.71 6.93 -10.98
CA LEU A 68 0.54 8.37 -10.79
C LEU A 68 1.89 9.07 -10.67
N MET A 69 2.80 8.51 -9.90
CA MET A 69 4.13 9.10 -9.73
C MET A 69 4.92 9.09 -11.03
N LEU A 70 4.75 8.02 -11.81
CA LEU A 70 5.42 7.94 -13.10
C LEU A 70 4.90 9.02 -14.06
N ALA A 71 3.60 9.26 -14.05
CA ALA A 71 3.01 10.31 -14.89
C ALA A 71 3.50 11.70 -14.48
N ILE A 72 3.60 11.95 -13.17
CA ILE A 72 4.11 13.22 -12.66
C ILE A 72 5.57 13.41 -13.08
N ASP A 73 6.38 12.37 -12.98
CA ASP A 73 7.78 12.45 -13.38
C ASP A 73 7.92 12.72 -14.86
N ALA A 74 7.08 12.12 -15.70
CA ALA A 74 7.10 12.36 -17.13
C ALA A 74 6.76 13.82 -17.47
N GLU A 75 5.78 14.39 -16.76
CA GLU A 75 5.43 15.80 -16.94
C GLU A 75 6.58 16.71 -16.53
N ARG A 76 7.23 16.41 -15.43
CA ARG A 76 8.40 17.19 -14.98
C ARG A 76 9.51 17.17 -15.98
N LYS A 77 9.76 16.01 -16.57
CA LYS A 77 10.79 15.88 -17.61
C LYS A 77 10.45 16.74 -18.82
N GLN A 78 9.20 16.71 -19.26
CA GLN A 78 8.74 17.50 -20.38
C GLN A 78 8.94 18.99 -20.12
N LEU A 79 8.56 19.44 -18.93
CA LEU A 79 8.70 20.85 -18.57
C LEU A 79 10.17 21.27 -18.52
N ALA A 80 11.02 20.40 -18.02
CA ALA A 80 12.45 20.69 -17.97
C ALA A 80 13.06 20.79 -19.36
N GLU A 81 12.59 19.99 -20.29
CA GLU A 81 13.10 20.02 -21.67
C GLU A 81 12.63 21.25 -22.42
N VAL A 82 11.44 21.72 -22.12
CA VAL A 82 10.88 22.90 -22.79
C VAL A 82 11.51 24.18 -22.25
N GLY A 83 11.80 24.18 -20.99
CA GLY A 83 12.39 25.34 -20.35
C GLY A 83 13.86 25.44 -20.61
#